data_553e7c42143ab4898a92dde737b8fa3f
#
_entry.id   553e7c42143ab4898a92dde737b8fa3f
#
_cell.length_a   1.000
_cell.length_b   1.000
_cell.length_c   1.000
_cell.angle_alpha   90.00
_cell.angle_beta   90.00
_cell.angle_gamma   90.00
#
_symmetry.space_group_name_H-M   'P 1'
#
loop_
_entity.id
_entity.type
_entity.pdbx_description
1 polymer ?
#
loop_
_entity_poly.entity_id
_entity_poly.type
_entity_poly.pdbx_seq_one_letter_code
_entity_poly.pdbx_strand_id
1 'polypeptide(L)'
;VMIKPGMPYLDIIRRVRERFDVPTFAYQVSGEYAMLNAAFDNGWLSREACVMESLLGFKRAGADAILTYFARDVAGWLAEH
;
A
#
# COMPACT_ATOMS: atom_id res chain seq x y z
N VAL A 1 13.69 -2.38 -7.74
CA VAL A 1 13.74 -2.92 -6.37
C VAL A 1 12.33 -3.07 -5.82
N MET A 2 12.07 -4.18 -5.19
CA MET A 2 10.77 -4.48 -4.60
C MET A 2 10.90 -4.59 -3.08
N ILE A 3 10.14 -3.78 -2.34
CA ILE A 3 10.10 -3.81 -0.88
C ILE A 3 8.83 -4.57 -0.46
N LYS A 4 9.00 -5.64 0.29
CA LYS A 4 7.88 -6.47 0.77
C LYS A 4 8.23 -7.14 2.11
N PRO A 5 7.28 -7.23 3.05
CA PRO A 5 5.95 -6.61 3.04
C PRO A 5 6.07 -5.08 3.12
N GLY A 6 5.20 -4.37 2.39
CA GLY A 6 5.36 -2.93 2.23
C GLY A 6 4.98 -2.10 3.46
N MET A 7 3.84 -2.41 4.07
CA MET A 7 3.31 -1.56 5.15
C MET A 7 4.26 -1.39 6.35
N PRO A 8 4.93 -2.45 6.85
CA PRO A 8 5.85 -2.26 7.98
C PRO A 8 7.21 -1.68 7.57
N TYR A 9 7.48 -1.50 6.27
CA TYR A 9 8.79 -1.08 5.77
C TYR A 9 8.75 0.24 4.98
N LEU A 10 7.86 1.15 5.35
CA LEU A 10 7.80 2.47 4.71
C LEU A 10 9.11 3.23 4.84
N ASP A 11 9.79 3.08 5.95
CA ASP A 11 11.10 3.68 6.18
C ASP A 11 12.16 3.12 5.23
N ILE A 12 12.11 1.83 4.94
CA ILE A 12 13.03 1.19 3.99
C ILE A 12 12.77 1.70 2.58
N ILE A 13 11.50 1.87 2.19
CA ILE A 13 11.15 2.45 0.90
C ILE A 13 11.80 3.83 0.76
N ARG A 14 11.68 4.67 1.78
CA ARG A 14 12.24 6.02 1.78
C ARG A 14 13.76 5.99 1.69
N ARG A 15 14.41 5.14 2.47
CA ARG A 15 15.87 5.01 2.47
C ARG A 15 16.42 4.54 1.14
N VAL A 16 15.78 3.54 0.52
CA VAL A 16 16.18 3.02 -0.79
C VAL A 16 16.01 4.12 -1.84
N ARG A 17 14.88 4.81 -1.82
CA ARG A 17 14.57 5.88 -2.77
C ARG A 17 15.61 7.00 -2.71
N GLU A 18 15.98 7.43 -1.50
CA GLU A 18 16.91 8.53 -1.33
C GLU A 18 18.34 8.13 -1.65
N ARG A 19 18.72 6.88 -1.36
CA ARG A 19 20.11 6.46 -1.49
C ARG A 19 20.49 6.00 -2.89
N PHE A 20 19.59 5.31 -3.59
CA PHE A 20 19.97 4.58 -4.79
C PHE A 20 19.42 5.15 -6.09
N ASP A 21 18.46 6.04 -6.05
CA ASP A 21 17.83 6.63 -7.24
C ASP A 21 17.47 5.57 -8.31
N VAL A 22 16.84 4.50 -7.87
CA VAL A 22 16.35 3.41 -8.74
C VAL A 22 14.84 3.28 -8.59
N PRO A 23 14.14 2.71 -9.60
CA PRO A 23 12.72 2.44 -9.45
C PRO A 23 12.46 1.57 -8.22
N THR A 24 11.61 2.05 -7.32
CA THR A 24 11.33 1.40 -6.04
C THR A 24 9.85 1.05 -5.98
N PHE A 25 9.56 -0.24 -5.91
CA PHE A 25 8.19 -0.77 -5.86
C PHE A 25 7.90 -1.30 -4.48
N ALA A 26 6.66 -1.17 -4.06
CA ALA A 26 6.18 -1.74 -2.79
C ALA A 26 5.13 -2.81 -3.07
N TYR A 27 5.12 -3.85 -2.26
CA TYR A 27 4.13 -4.91 -2.35
C TYR A 27 3.37 -5.02 -1.03
N GLN A 28 2.06 -4.74 -1.11
CA GLN A 28 1.14 -5.00 -0.01
C GLN A 28 0.73 -6.47 -0.11
N VAL A 29 1.42 -7.32 0.66
CA VAL A 29 1.37 -8.77 0.50
C VAL A 29 0.05 -9.36 0.99
N SER A 30 -0.16 -10.66 0.70
CA SER A 30 -1.40 -11.36 1.05
C SER A 30 -1.73 -11.32 2.53
N GLY A 31 -0.72 -11.36 3.41
CA GLY A 31 -0.94 -11.26 4.86
C GLY A 31 -1.49 -9.90 5.27
N GLU A 32 -0.96 -8.83 4.68
CA GLU A 32 -1.48 -7.48 4.90
C GLU A 32 -2.91 -7.33 4.40
N TYR A 33 -3.19 -7.89 3.22
CA TYR A 33 -4.53 -7.92 2.65
C TYR A 33 -5.52 -8.66 3.56
N ALA A 34 -5.14 -9.85 4.05
CA ALA A 34 -5.97 -10.64 4.94
C ALA A 34 -6.24 -9.92 6.27
N MET A 35 -5.21 -9.30 6.83
CA MET A 35 -5.31 -8.56 8.09
C MET A 35 -6.26 -7.37 7.97
N LEU A 36 -6.14 -6.59 6.90
CA LEU A 36 -7.02 -5.46 6.65
C LEU A 36 -8.47 -5.90 6.42
N ASN A 37 -8.67 -6.94 5.62
CA ASN A 37 -10.03 -7.47 5.39
C ASN A 37 -10.66 -8.00 6.66
N ALA A 38 -9.90 -8.63 7.55
CA ALA A 38 -10.42 -9.08 8.85
C ALA A 38 -10.93 -7.88 9.66
N ALA A 39 -10.19 -6.78 9.66
CA ALA A 39 -10.60 -5.56 10.35
C ALA A 39 -11.88 -4.97 9.72
N PHE A 40 -12.00 -4.99 8.40
CA PHE A 40 -13.20 -4.48 7.71
C PHE A 40 -14.41 -5.36 7.98
N ASP A 41 -14.24 -6.69 7.93
CA ASP A 41 -15.33 -7.64 8.16
C ASP A 41 -15.85 -7.55 9.59
N ASN A 42 -15.02 -7.20 10.54
CA ASN A 42 -15.42 -7.01 11.94
C ASN A 42 -15.90 -5.58 12.24
N GLY A 43 -15.95 -4.71 11.26
CA GLY A 43 -16.42 -3.34 11.43
C GLY A 43 -15.45 -2.44 12.20
N TRP A 44 -14.21 -2.85 12.36
CA TRP A 44 -13.22 -2.08 13.13
C TRP A 44 -12.68 -0.88 12.35
N LEU A 45 -12.59 -1.01 11.03
CA LEU A 45 -12.05 0.03 10.17
C LEU A 45 -12.93 0.23 8.94
N SER A 46 -12.94 1.46 8.41
CA SER A 46 -13.59 1.79 7.14
C SER A 46 -12.73 1.28 5.98
N ARG A 47 -13.31 0.47 5.11
CA ARG A 47 -12.59 -0.18 4.01
C ARG A 47 -11.92 0.84 3.08
N GLU A 48 -12.70 1.72 2.45
CA GLU A 48 -12.17 2.67 1.48
C GLU A 48 -11.14 3.61 2.10
N ALA A 49 -11.48 4.21 3.23
CA ALA A 49 -10.58 5.16 3.90
C ALA A 49 -9.26 4.51 4.30
N CYS A 50 -9.32 3.31 4.88
CA CYS A 50 -8.13 2.62 5.36
C CYS A 50 -7.25 2.10 4.22
N VAL A 51 -7.86 1.53 3.18
CA VAL A 51 -7.11 1.05 2.01
C VAL A 51 -6.42 2.22 1.31
N MET A 52 -7.16 3.30 1.06
CA MET A 52 -6.59 4.48 0.41
C MET A 52 -5.45 5.09 1.23
N GLU A 53 -5.61 5.19 2.55
CA GLU A 53 -4.55 5.73 3.41
C GLU A 53 -3.31 4.84 3.40
N SER A 54 -3.47 3.52 3.43
CA SER A 54 -2.32 2.60 3.37
C SER A 54 -1.53 2.78 2.08
N LEU A 55 -2.21 2.93 0.96
CA LEU A 55 -1.56 3.10 -0.34
C LEU A 55 -0.93 4.49 -0.50
N LEU A 56 -1.60 5.52 0.01
CA LEU A 56 -1.02 6.87 0.05
C LEU A 56 0.24 6.89 0.91
N GLY A 57 0.29 6.10 1.97
CA GLY A 57 1.49 5.93 2.78
C GLY A 57 2.69 5.44 1.96
N PHE A 58 2.48 4.44 1.10
CA PHE A 58 3.52 3.98 0.18
C PHE A 58 3.99 5.10 -0.76
N LYS A 59 3.05 5.84 -1.30
CA LYS A 59 3.37 6.95 -2.20
C LYS A 59 4.17 8.03 -1.49
N ARG A 60 3.76 8.42 -0.28
CA ARG A 60 4.49 9.40 0.52
C ARG A 60 5.90 8.93 0.85
N ALA A 61 6.07 7.63 1.07
CA ALA A 61 7.40 7.05 1.33
C ALA A 61 8.30 7.07 0.11
N GLY A 62 7.74 7.20 -1.09
CA GLY A 62 8.51 7.34 -2.32
C GLY A 62 8.41 6.15 -3.27
N ALA A 63 7.42 5.26 -3.10
CA ALA A 63 7.22 4.15 -4.03
C ALA A 63 6.80 4.66 -5.40
N ASP A 64 7.41 4.13 -6.45
CA ASP A 64 7.07 4.46 -7.84
C ASP A 64 5.86 3.67 -8.31
N ALA A 65 5.67 2.48 -7.79
CA ALA A 65 4.51 1.64 -8.09
C ALA A 65 4.20 0.75 -6.89
N ILE A 66 2.96 0.31 -6.81
CA ILE A 66 2.47 -0.49 -5.69
C ILE A 66 1.72 -1.71 -6.23
N LEU A 67 2.14 -2.91 -5.80
CA LEU A 67 1.40 -4.12 -6.06
C LEU A 67 0.49 -4.38 -4.85
N THR A 68 -0.80 -4.52 -5.10
CA THR A 68 -1.77 -4.75 -4.03
C THR A 68 -2.96 -5.55 -4.54
N TYR A 69 -3.51 -6.39 -3.68
CA TYR A 69 -4.74 -7.12 -3.97
C TYR A 69 -5.97 -6.20 -4.01
N PHE A 70 -5.84 -4.97 -3.53
CA PHE A 70 -6.92 -3.97 -3.58
C PHE A 70 -6.92 -3.16 -4.87
N ALA A 71 -6.07 -3.47 -5.84
CA ALA A 71 -5.90 -2.63 -7.04
C ALA A 71 -7.21 -2.38 -7.79
N ARG A 72 -8.06 -3.40 -7.93
CA ARG A 72 -9.36 -3.25 -8.63
C ARG A 72 -10.31 -2.35 -7.85
N ASP A 73 -10.38 -2.53 -6.53
CA ASP A 73 -11.23 -1.69 -5.68
C ASP A 73 -10.80 -0.23 -5.76
N VAL A 74 -9.49 0.01 -5.68
CA VAL A 74 -8.93 1.36 -5.75
C VAL A 74 -9.20 2.00 -7.10
N ALA A 75 -9.02 1.26 -8.18
CA ALA A 75 -9.32 1.77 -9.53
C ALA A 75 -10.79 2.19 -9.65
N GLY A 76 -11.71 1.41 -9.09
CA GLY A 76 -13.12 1.75 -9.04
C GLY A 76 -13.39 3.02 -8.25
N TRP A 77 -12.81 3.14 -7.07
CA TRP A 77 -12.99 4.33 -6.24
C TRP A 77 -12.42 5.59 -6.89
N LEU A 78 -11.26 5.49 -7.51
CA LEU A 78 -10.65 6.64 -8.21
C LEU A 78 -11.49 7.07 -9.41
N ALA A 79 -12.15 6.15 -10.09
CA ALA A 79 -13.02 6.46 -11.21
C ALA A 79 -14.30 7.20 -10.78
N GLU A 80 -14.76 7.01 -9.53
CA GLU A 80 -15.93 7.66 -8.96
C GLU A 80 -15.65 9.08 -8.48
N HIS A 81 -14.41 9.41 -8.27
CA HIS A 81 -13.96 10.70 -7.77
C HIS A 81 -13.25 11.48 -8.86
#